data_db15bdeb837978bbcb4feab1a880a778
#
_entry.id   db15bdeb837978bbcb4feab1a880a778
#
_cell.length_a   1.000
_cell.length_b   1.000
_cell.length_c   1.000
_cell.angle_alpha   90.00
_cell.angle_beta   90.00
_cell.angle_gamma   90.00
#
_symmetry.space_group_name_H-M   'P 1'
#
loop_
_entity.id
_entity.type
_entity.pdbx_description
1 polymer ?
#
loop_
_entity_poly.entity_id
_entity_poly.type
_entity_poly.pdbx_seq_one_letter_code
_entity_poly.pdbx_strand_id
1 'polypeptide(L)'
;KITTSDAHTLTDGPTIYLADNVEKIGMYCLKTADIPSIMSSAILEDINKNEKIRLEIEKINKEINKNKDENKDDKEKDDKEDNKFEIKTDQMKEKCDYLRSEIRPIQLGLQYIPNHRDHLEVWGKREIKNAFTSNVEDNIVEKIMLLDVSTSRKFLLLMGIGVFTQDNNDDYVAIMKELAVKQKLYLIIASTDY
;
A
#
# COMPACT_ATOMS: atom_id res chain seq x y z
N LYS A 1 -15.28 29.80 5.45
CA LYS A 1 -14.14 29.58 4.52
C LYS A 1 -13.25 28.52 5.15
N ILE A 2 -13.33 27.27 4.66
CA ILE A 2 -12.49 26.16 5.14
C ILE A 2 -11.10 26.43 4.59
N THR A 3 -10.11 26.47 5.47
CA THR A 3 -8.69 26.58 5.07
C THR A 3 -8.08 25.20 4.93
N THR A 4 -6.97 25.08 4.20
CA THR A 4 -6.26 23.81 4.08
C THR A 4 -5.73 23.30 5.43
N SER A 5 -5.54 24.17 6.40
CA SER A 5 -5.22 23.81 7.78
C SER A 5 -6.37 23.10 8.51
N ASP A 6 -7.60 23.30 8.05
CA ASP A 6 -8.78 22.68 8.65
C ASP A 6 -9.15 21.34 7.98
N ALA A 7 -8.51 21.00 6.86
CA ALA A 7 -8.79 19.75 6.14
C ALA A 7 -8.56 18.51 7.03
N HIS A 8 -7.59 18.54 7.92
CA HIS A 8 -7.31 17.46 8.87
C HIS A 8 -8.34 17.37 10.01
N THR A 9 -9.18 18.39 10.20
CA THR A 9 -10.27 18.38 11.17
C THR A 9 -11.60 17.97 10.59
N LEU A 10 -11.68 17.74 9.28
CA LEU A 10 -12.87 17.20 8.63
C LEU A 10 -13.01 15.73 9.03
N THR A 11 -13.93 15.45 9.93
CA THR A 11 -14.04 14.16 10.60
C THR A 11 -15.17 13.28 10.08
N ASP A 12 -16.09 13.87 9.29
CA ASP A 12 -17.36 13.23 8.94
C ASP A 12 -17.29 12.36 7.66
N GLY A 13 -16.08 12.06 7.19
CA GLY A 13 -15.85 11.20 6.02
C GLY A 13 -15.17 11.90 4.85
N PRO A 14 -15.19 11.28 3.65
CA PRO A 14 -14.54 11.81 2.47
C PRO A 14 -15.07 13.18 2.07
N THR A 15 -14.16 14.12 1.80
CA THR A 15 -14.48 15.50 1.45
C THR A 15 -13.94 15.82 0.07
N ILE A 16 -14.74 16.52 -0.77
CA ILE A 16 -14.28 17.09 -2.03
C ILE A 16 -14.03 18.58 -1.81
N TYR A 17 -12.81 19.02 -2.11
CA TYR A 17 -12.40 20.40 -2.03
C TYR A 17 -12.15 20.95 -3.44
N LEU A 18 -12.98 21.89 -3.86
CA LEU A 18 -12.84 22.55 -5.16
C LEU A 18 -11.91 23.76 -5.06
N ALA A 19 -10.95 23.84 -5.97
CA ALA A 19 -9.95 24.90 -5.98
C ALA A 19 -9.45 25.22 -7.40
N ASP A 20 -9.10 26.48 -7.63
CA ASP A 20 -8.51 26.92 -8.90
C ASP A 20 -7.08 26.41 -9.08
N ASN A 21 -6.34 26.18 -7.99
CA ASN A 21 -4.96 25.69 -8.03
C ASN A 21 -4.78 24.46 -7.11
N VAL A 22 -5.18 23.33 -7.64
CA VAL A 22 -5.14 22.04 -6.92
C VAL A 22 -3.72 21.59 -6.55
N GLU A 23 -2.74 21.85 -7.41
CA GLU A 23 -1.33 21.50 -7.17
C GLU A 23 -0.76 22.26 -5.96
N LYS A 24 -1.06 23.56 -5.86
CA LYS A 24 -0.61 24.37 -4.73
C LYS A 24 -1.16 23.86 -3.40
N ILE A 25 -2.41 23.39 -3.40
CA ILE A 25 -3.04 22.83 -2.19
C ILE A 25 -2.44 21.48 -1.86
N GLY A 26 -2.26 20.60 -2.85
CA GLY A 26 -1.58 19.31 -2.66
C GLY A 26 -0.18 19.49 -2.09
N MET A 27 0.61 20.40 -2.67
CA MET A 27 1.97 20.70 -2.18
C MET A 27 1.96 21.30 -0.76
N TYR A 28 0.96 22.08 -0.41
CA TYR A 28 0.80 22.58 0.95
C TYR A 28 0.54 21.43 1.93
N CYS A 29 -0.32 20.47 1.58
CA CYS A 29 -0.56 19.29 2.41
C CYS A 29 0.71 18.48 2.64
N LEU A 30 1.50 18.24 1.58
CA LEU A 30 2.78 17.54 1.69
C LEU A 30 3.80 18.27 2.55
N LYS A 31 3.94 19.58 2.33
CA LYS A 31 4.86 20.41 3.13
C LYS A 31 4.47 20.39 4.62
N THR A 32 3.18 20.40 4.90
CA THR A 32 2.68 20.34 6.28
C THR A 32 2.90 18.98 6.90
N ALA A 33 2.80 17.90 6.12
CA ALA A 33 3.03 16.53 6.60
C ALA A 33 4.52 16.27 6.93
N ASP A 34 5.43 17.04 6.36
CA ASP A 34 6.89 16.97 6.59
C ASP A 34 7.46 15.54 6.46
N ILE A 35 7.04 14.82 5.42
CA ILE A 35 7.49 13.45 5.15
C ILE A 35 8.95 13.48 4.70
N PRO A 36 9.87 12.76 5.38
CA PRO A 36 11.27 12.72 4.98
C PRO A 36 11.44 12.17 3.55
N SER A 37 12.31 12.77 2.75
CA SER A 37 12.56 12.36 1.35
C SER A 37 13.05 10.91 1.24
N ILE A 38 13.74 10.39 2.25
CA ILE A 38 14.21 9.01 2.31
C ILE A 38 13.06 8.00 2.40
N MET A 39 11.87 8.42 2.82
CA MET A 39 10.71 7.52 2.97
C MET A 39 10.32 6.85 1.66
N SER A 40 10.40 7.57 0.52
CA SER A 40 10.12 6.99 -0.79
C SER A 40 11.08 5.85 -1.12
N SER A 41 12.38 6.05 -0.89
CA SER A 41 13.39 5.03 -1.14
C SER A 41 13.22 3.83 -0.22
N ALA A 42 12.88 4.05 1.04
CA ALA A 42 12.64 2.98 2.00
C ALA A 42 11.44 2.11 1.59
N ILE A 43 10.32 2.72 1.20
CA ILE A 43 9.13 1.99 0.72
C ILE A 43 9.48 1.18 -0.54
N LEU A 44 10.19 1.77 -1.51
CA LEU A 44 10.61 1.05 -2.73
C LEU A 44 11.56 -0.10 -2.42
N GLU A 45 12.45 0.06 -1.45
CA GLU A 45 13.35 -1.02 -1.02
C GLU A 45 12.57 -2.18 -0.40
N ASP A 46 11.59 -1.91 0.44
CA ASP A 46 10.74 -2.95 1.03
C ASP A 46 9.88 -3.65 -0.03
N ILE A 47 9.32 -2.92 -1.02
CA ILE A 47 8.64 -3.52 -2.18
C ILE A 47 9.56 -4.49 -2.91
N ASN A 48 10.79 -4.07 -3.24
CA ASN A 48 11.75 -4.90 -3.94
C ASN A 48 12.19 -6.14 -3.13
N LYS A 49 12.31 -6.02 -1.82
CA LYS A 49 12.60 -7.15 -0.93
C LYS A 49 11.46 -8.15 -0.92
N ASN A 50 10.23 -7.67 -0.73
CA ASN A 50 9.04 -8.51 -0.73
C ASN A 50 8.86 -9.25 -2.06
N GLU A 51 9.11 -8.57 -3.19
CA GLU A 51 9.03 -9.19 -4.52
C GLU A 51 10.03 -10.35 -4.68
N LYS A 52 11.28 -10.18 -4.23
CA LYS A 52 12.27 -11.25 -4.24
C LYS A 52 11.83 -12.45 -3.41
N ILE A 53 11.25 -12.20 -2.24
CA ILE A 53 10.71 -13.25 -1.36
C ILE A 53 9.55 -13.98 -2.05
N ARG A 54 8.62 -13.26 -2.65
CA ARG A 54 7.49 -13.83 -3.41
C ARG A 54 7.95 -14.73 -4.56
N LEU A 55 8.94 -14.28 -5.32
CA LEU A 55 9.54 -15.06 -6.41
C LEU A 55 10.22 -16.33 -5.91
N GLU A 56 10.87 -16.30 -4.75
CA GLU A 56 11.47 -17.49 -4.15
C GLU A 56 10.39 -18.48 -3.70
N ILE A 57 9.34 -18.01 -3.02
CA ILE A 57 8.19 -18.84 -2.65
C ILE A 57 7.55 -19.49 -3.88
N GLU A 58 7.39 -18.74 -4.98
CA GLU A 58 6.83 -19.27 -6.21
C GLU A 58 7.69 -20.38 -6.81
N LYS A 59 9.02 -20.23 -6.81
CA LYS A 59 9.96 -21.28 -7.26
C LYS A 59 9.81 -22.55 -6.43
N ILE A 60 9.80 -22.41 -5.11
CA ILE A 60 9.64 -23.55 -4.20
C ILE A 60 8.29 -24.26 -4.44
N ASN A 61 7.20 -23.51 -4.61
CA ASN A 61 5.88 -24.08 -4.88
C ASN A 61 5.85 -24.83 -6.24
N LYS A 62 6.53 -24.32 -7.27
CA LYS A 62 6.68 -25.01 -8.55
C LYS A 62 7.45 -26.32 -8.42
N GLU A 63 8.50 -26.35 -7.58
CA GLU A 63 9.24 -27.58 -7.30
C GLU A 63 8.40 -28.61 -6.54
N ILE A 64 7.64 -28.17 -5.53
CA ILE A 64 6.71 -29.04 -4.80
C ILE A 64 5.69 -29.67 -5.76
N ASN A 65 5.12 -28.88 -6.68
CA ASN A 65 4.13 -29.39 -7.61
C ASN A 65 4.74 -30.37 -8.64
N LYS A 66 5.90 -30.05 -9.20
CA LYS A 66 6.62 -30.99 -10.10
C LYS A 66 6.89 -32.33 -9.41
N ASN A 67 7.41 -32.29 -8.20
CA ASN A 67 7.71 -33.49 -7.44
C ASN A 67 6.45 -34.32 -7.13
N LYS A 68 5.27 -33.68 -6.97
CA LYS A 68 3.99 -34.39 -6.80
C LYS A 68 3.48 -35.06 -8.08
N ASP A 69 3.70 -34.43 -9.22
CA ASP A 69 3.25 -34.96 -10.52
C ASP A 69 4.13 -36.15 -10.95
N GLU A 70 5.44 -36.08 -10.74
CA GLU A 70 6.37 -37.18 -11.03
C GLU A 70 6.10 -38.42 -10.16
N ASN A 71 5.63 -38.25 -8.92
CA ASN A 71 5.29 -39.40 -8.06
C ASN A 71 3.92 -40.03 -8.33
N LYS A 72 3.05 -39.41 -9.11
CA LYS A 72 1.75 -39.99 -9.49
C LYS A 72 1.86 -41.03 -10.61
N ASP A 73 2.89 -40.92 -11.44
CA ASP A 73 3.08 -41.83 -12.58
C ASP A 73 3.80 -43.15 -12.20
N ASP A 74 4.53 -43.18 -11.08
CA ASP A 74 5.24 -44.34 -10.58
C ASP A 74 4.48 -45.06 -9.44
N LYS A 75 3.57 -45.95 -9.75
CA LYS A 75 2.73 -46.71 -8.78
C LYS A 75 3.45 -47.86 -8.04
N GLU A 76 4.76 -48.07 -8.24
CA GLU A 76 5.53 -49.12 -7.60
C GLU A 76 6.79 -48.55 -6.92
N LYS A 77 6.63 -47.71 -5.90
CA LYS A 77 7.79 -47.24 -5.11
C LYS A 77 7.78 -47.81 -3.69
N ASP A 78 8.98 -48.12 -3.20
CA ASP A 78 9.28 -48.68 -1.89
C ASP A 78 8.91 -47.68 -0.77
N ASP A 79 8.28 -48.11 0.32
CA ASP A 79 7.85 -47.31 1.48
C ASP A 79 8.94 -46.35 2.04
N LYS A 80 10.20 -46.62 1.75
CA LYS A 80 11.33 -45.77 2.15
C LYS A 80 11.54 -44.53 1.28
N GLU A 81 11.16 -44.57 0.01
CA GLU A 81 11.27 -43.43 -0.90
C GLU A 81 10.11 -42.45 -0.68
N ASP A 82 8.91 -42.92 -0.39
CA ASP A 82 7.77 -42.11 -0.04
C ASP A 82 7.99 -41.27 1.23
N ASN A 83 8.59 -41.88 2.27
CA ASN A 83 8.89 -41.19 3.53
C ASN A 83 9.95 -40.08 3.32
N LYS A 84 10.97 -40.31 2.49
CA LYS A 84 12.00 -39.32 2.17
C LYS A 84 11.44 -38.16 1.36
N PHE A 85 10.47 -38.45 0.51
CA PHE A 85 9.77 -37.43 -0.30
C PHE A 85 8.84 -36.53 0.55
N GLU A 86 8.08 -37.14 1.47
CA GLU A 86 7.23 -36.36 2.40
C GLU A 86 8.08 -35.43 3.27
N ILE A 87 9.18 -35.89 3.83
CA ILE A 87 10.09 -35.07 4.64
C ILE A 87 10.63 -33.88 3.83
N LYS A 88 11.05 -34.13 2.59
CA LYS A 88 11.56 -33.03 1.71
C LYS A 88 10.47 -32.01 1.39
N THR A 89 9.26 -32.47 1.13
CA THR A 89 8.12 -31.61 0.84
C THR A 89 7.73 -30.74 2.05
N ASP A 90 7.77 -31.31 3.24
CA ASP A 90 7.47 -30.60 4.47
C ASP A 90 8.54 -29.56 4.81
N GLN A 91 9.82 -29.88 4.63
CA GLN A 91 10.90 -28.89 4.74
C GLN A 91 10.73 -27.72 3.76
N MET A 92 10.29 -27.99 2.53
CA MET A 92 10.00 -26.94 1.55
C MET A 92 8.81 -26.07 1.97
N LYS A 93 7.77 -26.64 2.55
CA LYS A 93 6.62 -25.88 3.10
C LYS A 93 7.05 -25.01 4.28
N GLU A 94 7.81 -25.57 5.23
CA GLU A 94 8.36 -24.81 6.36
C GLU A 94 9.20 -23.63 5.88
N LYS A 95 10.03 -23.83 4.85
CA LYS A 95 10.79 -22.75 4.23
C LYS A 95 9.87 -21.68 3.62
N CYS A 96 8.79 -22.07 2.96
CA CYS A 96 7.80 -21.12 2.44
C CYS A 96 7.14 -20.31 3.56
N ASP A 97 6.80 -20.96 4.67
CA ASP A 97 6.16 -20.27 5.80
C ASP A 97 7.12 -19.31 6.50
N TYR A 98 8.39 -19.71 6.63
CA TYR A 98 9.44 -18.79 7.09
C TYR A 98 9.58 -17.58 6.16
N LEU A 99 9.68 -17.78 4.85
CA LEU A 99 9.78 -16.72 3.86
C LEU A 99 8.54 -15.79 3.90
N ARG A 100 7.34 -16.32 4.09
CA ARG A 100 6.12 -15.50 4.27
C ARG A 100 6.21 -14.61 5.50
N SER A 101 6.82 -15.09 6.58
CA SER A 101 6.99 -14.30 7.80
C SER A 101 8.00 -13.15 7.65
N GLU A 102 8.90 -13.23 6.66
CA GLU A 102 9.86 -12.17 6.33
C GLU A 102 9.27 -11.06 5.47
N ILE A 103 8.09 -11.26 4.89
CA ILE A 103 7.38 -10.23 4.11
C ILE A 103 6.99 -9.09 5.05
N ARG A 104 7.48 -7.89 4.75
CA ARG A 104 7.22 -6.69 5.55
C ARG A 104 5.98 -5.97 5.06
N PRO A 105 5.16 -5.42 5.97
CA PRO A 105 4.08 -4.54 5.57
C PRO A 105 4.67 -3.29 4.89
N ILE A 106 4.04 -2.88 3.79
CA ILE A 106 4.45 -1.72 3.00
C ILE A 106 3.47 -0.60 3.30
N GLN A 107 3.86 0.34 4.15
CA GLN A 107 2.99 1.42 4.60
C GLN A 107 3.72 2.75 4.72
N LEU A 108 3.01 3.83 4.49
CA LEU A 108 3.44 5.13 4.99
C LEU A 108 3.34 5.12 6.52
N GLY A 109 4.33 5.69 7.21
CA GLY A 109 4.30 5.77 8.68
C GLY A 109 2.99 6.40 9.18
N LEU A 110 2.37 5.80 10.19
CA LEU A 110 1.04 6.18 10.68
C LEU A 110 0.99 7.63 11.19
N GLN A 111 2.12 8.18 11.63
CA GLN A 111 2.25 9.59 12.01
C GLN A 111 2.04 10.58 10.85
N TYR A 112 2.09 10.11 9.60
CA TYR A 112 1.83 10.94 8.41
C TYR A 112 0.42 10.78 7.86
N ILE A 113 -0.35 9.82 8.40
CA ILE A 113 -1.73 9.57 7.94
C ILE A 113 -2.69 10.44 8.75
N PRO A 114 -3.39 11.38 8.11
CA PRO A 114 -4.31 12.29 8.77
C PRO A 114 -5.35 11.56 9.65
N ASN A 115 -5.62 12.13 10.80
CA ASN A 115 -6.56 11.62 11.80
C ASN A 115 -6.17 10.28 12.46
N HIS A 116 -5.06 9.65 12.06
CA HIS A 116 -4.54 8.50 12.79
C HIS A 116 -4.08 8.94 14.20
N ARG A 117 -4.17 8.04 15.17
CA ARG A 117 -3.77 8.33 16.56
C ARG A 117 -2.35 8.87 16.63
N ASP A 118 -1.39 8.23 16.00
CA ASP A 118 0.02 8.62 16.00
C ASP A 118 0.22 10.03 15.38
N HIS A 119 -0.55 10.34 14.32
CA HIS A 119 -0.56 11.68 13.71
C HIS A 119 -1.10 12.73 14.69
N LEU A 120 -2.20 12.44 15.38
CA LEU A 120 -2.80 13.35 16.36
C LEU A 120 -1.87 13.59 17.56
N GLU A 121 -1.14 12.57 18.01
CA GLU A 121 -0.14 12.68 19.07
C GLU A 121 1.01 13.62 18.66
N VAL A 122 1.55 13.49 17.45
CA VAL A 122 2.61 14.39 16.93
C VAL A 122 2.15 15.84 16.87
N TRP A 123 0.91 16.08 16.51
CA TRP A 123 0.36 17.44 16.40
C TRP A 123 -0.24 17.98 17.71
N GLY A 124 -0.10 17.24 18.83
CA GLY A 124 -0.62 17.64 20.13
C GLY A 124 -2.16 17.78 20.18
N LYS A 125 -2.86 17.07 19.29
CA LYS A 125 -4.32 17.06 19.21
C LYS A 125 -4.89 15.97 20.11
N ARG A 126 -6.09 16.20 20.65
CA ARG A 126 -6.85 15.15 21.34
C ARG A 126 -7.42 14.19 20.30
N GLU A 127 -7.55 12.93 20.70
CA GLU A 127 -8.26 11.94 19.90
C GLU A 127 -9.64 12.44 19.48
N ILE A 128 -9.92 12.39 18.18
CA ILE A 128 -11.21 12.78 17.61
C ILE A 128 -12.01 11.49 17.43
N LYS A 129 -13.09 11.35 18.18
CA LYS A 129 -13.96 10.19 18.10
C LYS A 129 -14.58 10.08 16.70
N ASN A 130 -14.52 8.89 16.11
CA ASN A 130 -15.06 8.59 14.79
C ASN A 130 -14.45 9.40 13.64
N ALA A 131 -13.24 9.94 13.81
CA ALA A 131 -12.54 10.59 12.73
C ALA A 131 -12.24 9.61 11.61
N PHE A 132 -12.56 10.00 10.38
CA PHE A 132 -12.18 9.24 9.20
C PHE A 132 -10.66 9.27 9.04
N THR A 133 -10.05 8.11 8.89
CA THR A 133 -8.61 7.98 8.60
C THR A 133 -8.39 7.06 7.41
N SER A 134 -7.44 7.41 6.56
CA SER A 134 -7.03 6.53 5.47
C SER A 134 -6.16 5.39 6.00
N ASN A 135 -6.42 4.19 5.51
CA ASN A 135 -5.54 3.04 5.68
C ASN A 135 -5.49 2.29 4.35
N VAL A 136 -4.40 2.47 3.62
CA VAL A 136 -4.22 1.90 2.29
C VAL A 136 -3.58 0.52 2.42
N GLU A 137 -4.17 -0.48 1.77
CA GLU A 137 -3.68 -1.86 1.77
C GLU A 137 -2.34 -1.98 1.02
N ASP A 138 -1.46 -2.89 1.44
CA ASP A 138 -0.11 -3.08 0.88
C ASP A 138 -0.11 -3.24 -0.65
N ASN A 139 -1.05 -4.02 -1.19
CA ASN A 139 -1.19 -4.22 -2.64
C ASN A 139 -1.53 -2.94 -3.40
N ILE A 140 -2.24 -2.00 -2.77
CA ILE A 140 -2.55 -0.70 -3.36
C ILE A 140 -1.35 0.24 -3.18
N VAL A 141 -0.64 0.17 -2.07
CA VAL A 141 0.62 0.92 -1.89
C VAL A 141 1.62 0.56 -2.98
N GLU A 142 1.79 -0.73 -3.29
CA GLU A 142 2.64 -1.20 -4.39
C GLU A 142 2.20 -0.58 -5.74
N LYS A 143 0.91 -0.62 -6.06
CA LYS A 143 0.37 -0.01 -7.29
C LYS A 143 0.65 1.50 -7.34
N ILE A 144 0.41 2.22 -6.23
CA ILE A 144 0.67 3.68 -6.14
C ILE A 144 2.15 3.98 -6.40
N MET A 145 3.05 3.22 -5.78
CA MET A 145 4.48 3.46 -5.93
C MET A 145 5.00 3.17 -7.33
N LEU A 146 4.33 2.28 -8.09
CA LEU A 146 4.65 1.96 -9.49
C LEU A 146 4.02 2.92 -10.52
N LEU A 147 3.09 3.80 -10.12
CA LEU A 147 2.50 4.78 -11.03
C LEU A 147 3.56 5.68 -11.69
N ASP A 148 3.34 6.03 -12.94
CA ASP A 148 4.14 7.04 -13.65
C ASP A 148 3.59 8.46 -13.37
N VAL A 149 3.74 8.87 -12.12
CA VAL A 149 3.38 10.21 -11.63
C VAL A 149 4.44 10.71 -10.65
N SER A 150 4.43 12.00 -10.35
CA SER A 150 5.38 12.59 -9.40
C SER A 150 5.31 11.91 -8.02
N THR A 151 6.46 11.81 -7.35
CA THR A 151 6.55 11.29 -5.97
C THR A 151 5.61 12.02 -5.02
N SER A 152 5.39 13.32 -5.23
CA SER A 152 4.44 14.14 -4.48
C SER A 152 3.00 13.61 -4.59
N ARG A 153 2.55 13.26 -5.79
CA ARG A 153 1.22 12.69 -6.00
C ARG A 153 1.08 11.30 -5.40
N LYS A 154 2.13 10.48 -5.45
CA LYS A 154 2.16 9.16 -4.79
C LYS A 154 1.95 9.31 -3.27
N PHE A 155 2.72 10.19 -2.63
CA PHE A 155 2.59 10.42 -1.19
C PHE A 155 1.22 10.99 -0.80
N LEU A 156 0.66 11.89 -1.61
CA LEU A 156 -0.71 12.38 -1.35
C LEU A 156 -1.72 11.23 -1.35
N LEU A 157 -1.66 10.31 -2.32
CA LEU A 157 -2.53 9.13 -2.33
C LEU A 157 -2.33 8.24 -1.10
N LEU A 158 -1.07 8.00 -0.70
CA LEU A 158 -0.77 7.22 0.52
C LEU A 158 -1.31 7.87 1.79
N MET A 159 -1.41 9.20 1.82
CA MET A 159 -2.04 9.95 2.90
C MET A 159 -3.58 9.97 2.81
N GLY A 160 -4.16 9.39 1.78
CA GLY A 160 -5.59 9.45 1.52
C GLY A 160 -6.06 10.76 0.88
N ILE A 161 -5.18 11.46 0.16
CA ILE A 161 -5.48 12.70 -0.55
C ILE A 161 -5.39 12.47 -2.05
N GLY A 162 -6.48 12.58 -2.76
CA GLY A 162 -6.52 12.56 -4.23
C GLY A 162 -6.43 13.98 -4.81
N VAL A 163 -5.65 14.14 -5.89
CA VAL A 163 -5.59 15.40 -6.66
C VAL A 163 -6.16 15.13 -8.04
N PHE A 164 -7.28 15.79 -8.37
CA PHE A 164 -8.02 15.56 -9.60
C PHE A 164 -7.91 16.76 -10.53
N THR A 165 -7.27 16.54 -11.69
CA THR A 165 -7.11 17.54 -12.77
C THR A 165 -7.45 16.91 -14.11
N GLN A 166 -7.67 17.72 -15.15
CA GLN A 166 -7.95 17.22 -16.51
C GLN A 166 -6.78 16.43 -17.10
N ASP A 167 -5.55 16.77 -16.74
CA ASP A 167 -4.32 16.15 -17.26
C ASP A 167 -3.85 14.93 -16.46
N ASN A 168 -4.72 14.33 -15.65
CA ASN A 168 -4.34 13.15 -14.88
C ASN A 168 -4.18 11.93 -15.79
N ASN A 169 -3.12 11.16 -15.52
CA ASN A 169 -2.89 9.85 -16.10
C ASN A 169 -4.06 8.89 -15.74
N ASP A 170 -4.50 8.08 -16.70
CA ASP A 170 -5.63 7.16 -16.54
C ASP A 170 -5.41 6.15 -15.40
N ASP A 171 -4.19 5.65 -15.23
CA ASP A 171 -3.85 4.72 -14.14
C ASP A 171 -3.97 5.39 -12.77
N TYR A 172 -3.56 6.66 -12.67
CA TYR A 172 -3.73 7.44 -11.45
C TYR A 172 -5.21 7.64 -11.12
N VAL A 173 -6.02 7.98 -12.12
CA VAL A 173 -7.49 8.13 -11.96
C VAL A 173 -8.14 6.81 -11.57
N ALA A 174 -7.70 5.69 -12.16
CA ALA A 174 -8.21 4.36 -11.81
C ALA A 174 -7.94 4.01 -10.34
N ILE A 175 -6.72 4.27 -9.86
CA ILE A 175 -6.36 4.05 -8.44
C ILE A 175 -7.14 5.01 -7.54
N MET A 176 -7.30 6.28 -7.90
CA MET A 176 -8.12 7.22 -7.14
C MET A 176 -9.57 6.72 -7.01
N LYS A 177 -10.16 6.22 -8.09
CA LYS A 177 -11.51 5.63 -8.06
C LYS A 177 -11.58 4.40 -7.17
N GLU A 178 -10.59 3.50 -7.26
CA GLU A 178 -10.50 2.33 -6.38
C GLU A 178 -10.46 2.74 -4.90
N LEU A 179 -9.61 3.70 -4.56
CA LEU A 179 -9.49 4.24 -3.21
C LEU A 179 -10.77 4.95 -2.73
N ALA A 180 -11.43 5.72 -3.61
CA ALA A 180 -12.68 6.39 -3.28
C ALA A 180 -13.81 5.40 -3.00
N VAL A 181 -13.96 4.35 -3.84
CA VAL A 181 -14.96 3.29 -3.64
C VAL A 181 -14.70 2.53 -2.32
N LYS A 182 -13.44 2.27 -2.00
CA LYS A 182 -13.04 1.63 -0.74
C LYS A 182 -13.07 2.58 0.47
N GLN A 183 -13.49 3.84 0.28
CA GLN A 183 -13.49 4.87 1.33
C GLN A 183 -12.10 5.08 1.96
N LYS A 184 -11.05 5.07 1.13
CA LYS A 184 -9.66 5.28 1.57
C LYS A 184 -9.14 6.69 1.28
N LEU A 185 -9.89 7.50 0.52
CA LEU A 185 -9.60 8.92 0.36
C LEU A 185 -10.43 9.73 1.34
N TYR A 186 -9.77 10.49 2.20
CA TYR A 186 -10.46 11.42 3.10
C TYR A 186 -10.63 12.80 2.47
N LEU A 187 -9.77 13.17 1.51
CA LEU A 187 -9.81 14.44 0.80
C LEU A 187 -9.57 14.22 -0.69
N ILE A 188 -10.43 14.78 -1.53
CA ILE A 188 -10.24 14.90 -2.97
C ILE A 188 -10.15 16.38 -3.30
N ILE A 189 -9.00 16.83 -3.79
CA ILE A 189 -8.79 18.20 -4.27
C ILE A 189 -9.05 18.17 -5.77
N ALA A 190 -10.08 18.86 -6.22
CA ALA A 190 -10.49 18.91 -7.62
C ALA A 190 -10.45 20.33 -8.18
N SER A 191 -10.16 20.45 -9.48
CA SER A 191 -10.23 21.72 -10.18
C SER A 191 -11.69 22.19 -10.30
N THR A 192 -11.90 23.51 -10.29
CA THR A 192 -13.21 24.12 -10.54
C THR A 192 -13.63 24.04 -12.01
N ASP A 193 -12.71 23.69 -12.90
CA ASP A 193 -12.94 23.55 -14.35
C ASP A 193 -13.54 22.18 -14.74
N TYR A 194 -13.97 21.41 -13.76
CA TYR A 194 -14.62 20.11 -13.94
C TYR A 194 -16.12 20.17 -13.85
#